data_27e1afda1db8955a8f312914e0a3843f
#
_entry.id   27e1afda1db8955a8f312914e0a3843f
#
_cell.length_a   1.000
_cell.length_b   1.000
_cell.length_c   1.000
_cell.angle_alpha   90.00
_cell.angle_beta   90.00
_cell.angle_gamma   90.00
#
_symmetry.space_group_name_H-M   'P 1'
#
loop_
_entity.id
_entity.type
_entity.pdbx_description
1 polymer ?
#
loop_
_entity_poly.entity_id
_entity_poly.type
_entity_poly.pdbx_seq_one_letter_code
_entity_poly.pdbx_strand_id
1 'polypeptide(L)'
;NCLYGKYSFGERAVLDEILNYIKNTDYHIRCSVLSIIELILEEESCTKECKRKIKITLTELLKREKANAVKEQAEEIMRWL
;
A
#
# COMPACT_ATOMS: atom_id res chain seq x y z
N ASN A 1 0.34 -3.64 15.66
CA ASN A 1 -0.86 -3.31 15.00
C ASN A 1 -1.46 -4.49 14.26
N CYS A 2 -2.78 -4.59 14.35
CA CYS A 2 -3.51 -5.77 13.89
C CYS A 2 -3.41 -6.03 12.39
N LEU A 3 -3.45 -4.99 11.57
CA LEU A 3 -3.39 -5.16 10.12
C LEU A 3 -2.06 -5.71 9.67
N TYR A 4 -0.99 -5.15 10.19
CA TYR A 4 0.35 -5.63 9.86
C TYR A 4 0.57 -7.05 10.37
N GLY A 5 0.12 -7.32 11.59
CA GLY A 5 0.23 -8.66 12.17
C GLY A 5 -0.49 -9.70 11.35
N LYS A 6 -1.70 -9.41 10.91
CA LYS A 6 -2.46 -10.32 10.05
C LYS A 6 -1.78 -10.55 8.72
N TYR A 7 -1.22 -9.49 8.13
CA TYR A 7 -0.53 -9.61 6.85
C TYR A 7 0.67 -10.54 6.95
N SER A 8 1.39 -10.52 8.06
CA SER A 8 2.56 -11.37 8.24
C SER A 8 2.22 -12.87 8.17
N PHE A 9 0.94 -13.22 8.24
CA PHE A 9 0.48 -14.58 8.03
C PHE A 9 0.10 -14.87 6.57
N GLY A 10 0.30 -13.88 5.68
CA GLY A 10 0.08 -14.07 4.25
C GLY A 10 -1.37 -14.05 3.81
N GLU A 11 -2.26 -13.49 4.59
CA GLU A 11 -3.68 -13.45 4.24
C GLU A 11 -3.98 -12.39 3.18
N ARG A 12 -4.50 -12.83 2.04
CA ARG A 12 -4.84 -11.96 0.92
C ARG A 12 -5.98 -11.00 1.25
N ALA A 13 -6.94 -11.46 2.04
CA ALA A 13 -8.08 -10.62 2.45
C ALA A 13 -7.61 -9.37 3.20
N VAL A 14 -6.57 -9.52 4.00
CA VAL A 14 -5.99 -8.39 4.75
C VAL A 14 -5.33 -7.39 3.81
N LEU A 15 -4.63 -7.88 2.80
CA LEU A 15 -4.02 -7.00 1.81
C LEU A 15 -5.08 -6.19 1.07
N ASP A 16 -6.16 -6.85 0.63
CA ASP A 16 -7.26 -6.17 -0.06
C ASP A 16 -7.89 -5.10 0.83
N GLU A 17 -8.03 -5.39 2.11
CA GLU A 17 -8.56 -4.45 3.09
C GLU A 17 -7.64 -3.24 3.24
N ILE A 18 -6.34 -3.47 3.35
CA ILE A 18 -5.35 -2.39 3.42
C ILE A 18 -5.41 -1.52 2.17
N LEU A 19 -5.47 -2.14 0.99
CA LEU A 19 -5.54 -1.41 -0.27
C LEU A 19 -6.82 -0.60 -0.40
N ASN A 20 -7.92 -1.03 0.24
CA ASN A 20 -9.15 -0.26 0.26
C ASN A 20 -8.99 1.05 1.04
N TYR A 21 -8.21 1.06 2.12
CA TYR A 21 -7.99 2.27 2.89
C TYR A 21 -7.25 3.35 2.10
N ILE A 22 -6.59 2.99 1.02
CA ILE A 22 -5.90 3.97 0.17
C ILE A 22 -6.89 4.92 -0.51
N LYS A 23 -8.18 4.55 -0.53
CA LYS A 23 -9.25 5.38 -1.09
C LYS A 23 -9.86 6.32 -0.06
N ASN A 24 -9.39 6.30 1.18
CA ASN A 24 -9.91 7.15 2.23
C ASN A 24 -9.73 8.62 1.87
N THR A 25 -10.71 9.44 2.25
CA THR A 25 -10.67 10.88 1.96
C THR A 25 -9.62 11.62 2.78
N ASP A 26 -9.22 11.06 3.93
CA ASP A 26 -8.21 11.66 4.78
C ASP A 26 -6.82 11.25 4.29
N TYR A 27 -6.03 12.25 3.87
CA TYR A 27 -4.70 11.98 3.33
C TYR A 27 -3.74 11.41 4.38
N HIS A 28 -3.96 11.68 5.66
CA HIS A 28 -3.14 11.10 6.73
C HIS A 28 -3.31 9.59 6.79
N ILE A 29 -4.54 9.11 6.58
CA ILE A 29 -4.82 7.69 6.53
C ILE A 29 -4.15 7.07 5.29
N ARG A 30 -4.20 7.76 4.16
CA ARG A 30 -3.53 7.28 2.95
C ARG A 30 -2.02 7.16 3.15
N CYS A 31 -1.40 8.15 3.80
CA CYS A 31 0.03 8.08 4.12
C CYS A 31 0.35 6.92 5.04
N SER A 32 -0.49 6.68 6.05
CA SER A 32 -0.31 5.55 6.97
C SER A 32 -0.38 4.23 6.23
N VAL A 33 -1.32 4.09 5.31
CA VAL A 33 -1.45 2.87 4.50
C VAL A 33 -0.21 2.67 3.64
N LEU A 34 0.32 3.73 3.05
CA LEU A 34 1.54 3.63 2.25
C LEU A 34 2.73 3.17 3.09
N SER A 35 2.84 3.63 4.33
CA SER A 35 3.88 3.17 5.25
C SER A 35 3.76 1.68 5.54
N ILE A 36 2.53 1.20 5.73
CA ILE A 36 2.27 -0.23 5.93
C ILE A 36 2.66 -1.01 4.68
N ILE A 37 2.33 -0.50 3.50
CA ILE A 37 2.70 -1.13 2.24
C ILE A 37 4.22 -1.26 2.09
N GLU A 38 4.97 -0.24 2.49
CA GLU A 38 6.43 -0.30 2.47
C GLU A 38 6.95 -1.45 3.34
N LEU A 39 6.38 -1.60 4.54
CA LEU A 39 6.77 -2.69 5.43
C LEU A 39 6.44 -4.05 4.83
N ILE A 40 5.28 -4.16 4.18
CA ILE A 40 4.86 -5.38 3.50
C ILE A 40 5.85 -5.76 2.41
N LEU A 41 6.32 -4.80 1.62
CA LEU A 41 7.25 -5.03 0.53
C LEU A 41 8.63 -5.47 1.01
N GLU A 42 8.99 -5.14 2.25
CA GLU A 42 10.25 -5.58 2.84
C GLU A 42 10.20 -7.02 3.33
N GLU A 43 9.00 -7.59 3.47
CA GLU A 43 8.83 -8.96 3.93
C GLU A 43 9.18 -9.95 2.83
N GLU A 44 9.88 -11.02 3.20
CA GLU A 44 10.23 -12.10 2.26
C GLU A 44 9.01 -12.83 1.74
N SER A 45 7.92 -12.83 2.51
CA SER A 45 6.68 -13.49 2.13
C SER A 45 5.90 -12.73 1.05
N CYS A 46 6.34 -11.53 0.68
CA CYS A 46 5.65 -10.74 -0.34
C CYS A 46 5.81 -11.38 -1.72
N THR A 47 4.72 -11.87 -2.28
CA THR A 47 4.71 -12.56 -3.56
C THR A 47 4.67 -11.56 -4.72
N LYS A 48 4.94 -12.07 -5.94
CA LYS A 48 4.83 -11.27 -7.16
C LYS A 48 3.41 -10.78 -7.38
N GLU A 49 2.42 -11.61 -7.05
CA GLU A 49 1.02 -11.24 -7.16
C GLU A 49 0.67 -10.09 -6.21
N CYS A 50 1.18 -10.16 -4.99
CA CYS A 50 1.02 -9.11 -4.00
C CYS A 50 1.60 -7.79 -4.53
N LYS A 51 2.81 -7.83 -5.07
CA LYS A 51 3.47 -6.65 -5.64
C LYS A 51 2.67 -6.08 -6.81
N ARG A 52 2.10 -6.95 -7.64
CA ARG A 52 1.29 -6.53 -8.78
C ARG A 52 0.06 -5.77 -8.33
N LYS A 53 -0.65 -6.29 -7.32
CA LYS A 53 -1.84 -5.62 -6.77
C LYS A 53 -1.49 -4.25 -6.21
N ILE A 54 -0.39 -4.17 -5.48
CA ILE A 54 0.09 -2.90 -4.92
C ILE A 54 0.39 -1.92 -6.04
N LYS A 55 1.10 -2.36 -7.06
CA LYS A 55 1.46 -1.52 -8.20
C LYS A 55 0.23 -0.95 -8.89
N ILE A 56 -0.76 -1.78 -9.17
CA ILE A 56 -2.00 -1.35 -9.81
C ILE A 56 -2.71 -0.31 -8.94
N THR A 57 -2.82 -0.58 -7.64
CA THR A 57 -3.48 0.31 -6.70
C THR A 57 -2.78 1.68 -6.64
N LEU A 58 -1.46 1.67 -6.55
CA LEU A 58 -0.68 2.91 -6.49
C LEU A 58 -0.73 3.69 -7.80
N THR A 59 -0.75 2.99 -8.92
CA THR A 59 -0.89 3.64 -10.22
C THR A 59 -2.20 4.40 -10.31
N GLU A 60 -3.29 3.78 -9.86
CA GLU A 60 -4.59 4.44 -9.83
C GLU A 60 -4.63 5.60 -8.85
N LEU A 61 -4.02 5.40 -7.68
CA LEU A 61 -3.92 6.45 -6.67
C LEU A 61 -3.23 7.69 -7.25
N LEU A 62 -2.10 7.51 -7.91
CA LEU A 62 -1.32 8.62 -8.47
C LEU A 62 -2.10 9.43 -9.50
N LYS A 63 -3.03 8.80 -10.21
CA LYS A 63 -3.85 9.49 -11.21
C LYS A 63 -4.81 10.50 -10.61
N ARG A 64 -5.22 10.32 -9.36
CA ARG A 64 -6.22 11.18 -8.72
C ARG A 64 -5.74 11.84 -7.44
N GLU A 65 -4.56 11.48 -6.94
CA GLU A 65 -4.05 12.05 -5.70
C GLU A 65 -3.63 13.50 -5.90
N LYS A 66 -4.06 14.36 -4.99
CA LYS A 66 -3.74 15.80 -5.03
C LYS A 66 -2.72 16.19 -3.96
N ALA A 67 -2.59 15.40 -2.91
CA ALA A 67 -1.63 15.68 -1.84
C ALA A 67 -0.22 15.27 -2.26
N ASN A 68 0.70 16.23 -2.32
CA ASN A 68 2.07 15.97 -2.74
C ASN A 68 2.78 14.95 -1.86
N ALA A 69 2.54 14.98 -0.55
CA ALA A 69 3.16 14.04 0.38
C ALA A 69 2.78 12.60 0.02
N VAL A 70 1.51 12.36 -0.32
CA VAL A 70 1.04 11.04 -0.71
C VAL A 70 1.63 10.64 -2.05
N LYS A 71 1.67 11.56 -3.01
CA LYS A 71 2.25 11.29 -4.34
C LYS A 71 3.70 10.88 -4.23
N GLU A 72 4.49 11.65 -3.48
CA GLU A 72 5.91 11.37 -3.33
C GLU A 72 6.16 10.02 -2.70
N GLN A 73 5.42 9.69 -1.67
CA GLN A 73 5.55 8.41 -0.99
C GLN A 73 5.17 7.25 -1.91
N ALA A 74 4.07 7.39 -2.64
CA ALA A 74 3.62 6.37 -3.58
C ALA A 74 4.63 6.16 -4.72
N GLU A 75 5.17 7.24 -5.26
CA GLU A 75 6.18 7.16 -6.32
C GLU A 75 7.44 6.46 -5.83
N GLU A 76 7.85 6.74 -4.60
CA GLU A 76 9.02 6.10 -4.01
C GLU A 76 8.79 4.60 -3.87
N ILE A 77 7.60 4.19 -3.40
CA ILE A 77 7.25 2.78 -3.29
C ILE A 77 7.28 2.11 -4.67
N MET A 78 6.77 2.80 -5.69
CA MET A 78 6.75 2.27 -7.06
C MET A 78 8.13 1.95 -7.60
N ARG A 79 9.15 2.64 -7.12
CA ARG A 79 10.54 2.36 -7.53
C ARG A 79 11.02 0.99 -7.06
N TRP A 80 10.42 0.47 -6.00
CA TRP A 80 10.76 -0.84 -5.46
C TRP A 80 10.02 -1.97 -6.18
N LEU A 81 9.07 -1.65 -6.99
CA LEU A 81 8.27 -2.60 -7.73
C LEU A 81 8.81 -2.78 -9.15
#